data_68b65213751951de07c028bcbb2ba3e6
#
_entry.id   68b65213751951de07c028bcbb2ba3e6
#
_cell.length_a   1.000
_cell.length_b   1.000
_cell.length_c   1.000
_cell.angle_alpha   90.00
_cell.angle_beta   90.00
_cell.angle_gamma   90.00
#
_symmetry.space_group_name_H-M   'P 1'
#
loop_
_entity.id
_entity.type
_entity.pdbx_description
1 polymer ?
#
loop_
_entity_poly.entity_id
_entity_poly.type
_entity_poly.pdbx_seq_one_letter_code
_entity_poly.pdbx_strand_id
1 'polypeptide(L)'
;MTINTSHQPNNSRIETQYKIPYILGALFFFILGVVLSNTYRPYIYANHLYDYHFADTIGNWVAVPSLTLLVVRMNKYTPYKATLYSVMVWFLYEIIPFGVFDYYDLLATLASGALTYLAFYIFKPSGKH
;
A
#
# COMPACT_ATOMS: atom_id res chain seq x y z
N MET A 1 -37.86 38.92 -7.80
CA MET A 1 -36.89 38.29 -6.90
C MET A 1 -36.56 36.91 -7.49
N THR A 2 -35.54 36.80 -8.28
CA THR A 2 -35.13 35.52 -8.94
C THR A 2 -34.19 34.80 -7.99
N ILE A 3 -34.66 33.70 -7.43
CA ILE A 3 -33.85 32.79 -6.64
C ILE A 3 -32.96 32.02 -7.63
N ASN A 4 -31.72 32.40 -7.72
CA ASN A 4 -30.73 31.69 -8.49
C ASN A 4 -30.35 30.43 -7.70
N THR A 5 -31.02 29.33 -7.92
CA THR A 5 -30.60 28.03 -7.43
C THR A 5 -29.36 27.61 -8.23
N SER A 6 -28.20 28.07 -7.80
CA SER A 6 -26.94 27.57 -8.29
C SER A 6 -26.91 26.06 -8.08
N HIS A 7 -26.95 25.32 -9.19
CA HIS A 7 -26.68 23.90 -9.21
C HIS A 7 -25.27 23.66 -8.66
N GLN A 8 -25.18 23.42 -7.37
CA GLN A 8 -23.93 22.89 -6.82
C GLN A 8 -23.71 21.50 -7.41
N PRO A 9 -22.61 21.26 -8.13
CA PRO A 9 -22.32 19.93 -8.59
C PRO A 9 -22.24 18.99 -7.38
N ASN A 10 -22.87 17.85 -7.51
CA ASN A 10 -22.96 16.85 -6.45
C ASN A 10 -21.55 16.32 -6.11
N ASN A 11 -20.86 16.99 -5.19
CA ASN A 11 -19.49 16.65 -4.76
C ASN A 11 -19.34 15.20 -4.32
N SER A 12 -20.43 14.58 -3.87
CA SER A 12 -20.39 13.18 -3.42
C SER A 12 -20.07 12.18 -4.54
N ARG A 13 -20.52 12.44 -5.77
CA ARG A 13 -20.20 11.58 -6.92
C ARG A 13 -18.74 11.69 -7.33
N ILE A 14 -18.21 12.90 -7.32
CA ILE A 14 -16.81 13.17 -7.66
C ILE A 14 -15.89 12.50 -6.63
N GLU A 15 -16.18 12.67 -5.35
CA GLU A 15 -15.41 12.03 -4.27
C GLU A 15 -15.38 10.50 -4.37
N THR A 16 -16.51 9.88 -4.70
CA THR A 16 -16.60 8.43 -4.87
C THR A 16 -15.75 7.94 -6.04
N GLN A 17 -15.73 8.68 -7.15
CA GLN A 17 -15.01 8.30 -8.36
C GLN A 17 -13.49 8.27 -8.15
N TYR A 18 -12.93 9.14 -7.31
CA TYR A 18 -11.49 9.15 -7.01
C TYR A 18 -11.08 8.07 -6.01
N LYS A 19 -12.02 7.49 -5.26
CA LYS A 19 -11.75 6.49 -4.23
C LYS A 19 -11.63 5.05 -4.78
N ILE A 20 -12.27 4.76 -5.91
CA ILE A 20 -12.26 3.43 -6.53
C ILE A 20 -10.84 2.96 -6.91
N PRO A 21 -9.98 3.79 -7.55
CA PRO A 21 -8.62 3.36 -7.90
C PRO A 21 -7.78 2.92 -6.71
N TYR A 22 -7.96 3.54 -5.55
CA TYR A 22 -7.22 3.17 -4.33
C TYR A 22 -7.63 1.79 -3.80
N ILE A 23 -8.92 1.45 -3.85
CA ILE A 23 -9.40 0.12 -3.48
C ILE A 23 -8.87 -0.92 -4.45
N LEU A 24 -8.95 -0.66 -5.75
CA LEU A 24 -8.46 -1.57 -6.77
C LEU A 24 -6.96 -1.79 -6.65
N GLY A 25 -6.19 -0.74 -6.37
CA GLY A 25 -4.76 -0.83 -6.11
C GLY A 25 -4.45 -1.66 -4.85
N ALA A 26 -5.18 -1.45 -3.77
CA ALA A 26 -5.03 -2.23 -2.54
C ALA A 26 -5.33 -3.72 -2.77
N LEU A 27 -6.41 -4.03 -3.47
CA LEU A 27 -6.76 -5.40 -3.85
C LEU A 27 -5.73 -6.03 -4.78
N PHE A 28 -5.20 -5.26 -5.73
CA PHE A 28 -4.13 -5.72 -6.63
C PHE A 28 -2.91 -6.17 -5.83
N PHE A 29 -2.41 -5.36 -4.91
CA PHE A 29 -1.26 -5.72 -4.08
C PHE A 29 -1.56 -6.91 -3.17
N PHE A 30 -2.75 -6.98 -2.61
CA PHE A 30 -3.17 -8.11 -1.79
C PHE A 30 -3.18 -9.41 -2.60
N ILE A 31 -3.82 -9.42 -3.76
CA ILE A 31 -3.89 -10.60 -4.65
C ILE A 31 -2.49 -10.98 -5.14
N LEU A 32 -1.67 -9.99 -5.52
CA LEU A 32 -0.28 -10.22 -5.91
C LEU A 32 0.51 -10.92 -4.80
N GLY A 33 0.35 -10.49 -3.55
CA GLY A 33 0.98 -11.12 -2.40
C GLY A 33 0.53 -12.58 -2.22
N VAL A 34 -0.76 -12.85 -2.33
CA VAL A 34 -1.31 -14.21 -2.25
C VAL A 34 -0.77 -15.09 -3.37
N VAL A 35 -0.78 -14.60 -4.61
CA VAL A 35 -0.27 -15.35 -5.76
C VAL A 35 1.21 -15.66 -5.60
N LEU A 36 2.04 -14.66 -5.29
CA LEU A 36 3.49 -14.86 -5.11
C LEU A 36 3.80 -15.80 -3.93
N SER A 37 3.08 -15.70 -2.85
CA SER A 37 3.26 -16.58 -1.69
C SER A 37 2.91 -18.05 -1.99
N ASN A 38 1.98 -18.29 -2.89
CA ASN A 38 1.53 -19.64 -3.23
C ASN A 38 2.22 -20.23 -4.49
N THR A 39 2.88 -19.41 -5.30
CA THR A 39 3.56 -19.87 -6.54
C THR A 39 5.06 -19.68 -6.47
N TYR A 40 5.52 -18.46 -6.27
CA TYR A 40 6.95 -18.11 -6.30
C TYR A 40 7.70 -18.67 -5.09
N ARG A 41 7.18 -18.48 -3.88
CA ARG A 41 7.83 -18.98 -2.66
C ARG A 41 8.04 -20.48 -2.67
N PRO A 42 7.03 -21.34 -2.98
CA PRO A 42 7.24 -22.78 -3.07
C PRO A 42 8.22 -23.17 -4.17
N TYR A 43 8.23 -22.47 -5.30
CA TYR A 43 9.16 -22.70 -6.39
C TYR A 43 10.62 -22.45 -5.96
N ILE A 44 10.88 -21.34 -5.29
CA ILE A 44 12.20 -20.99 -4.76
C ILE A 44 12.70 -22.03 -3.76
N TYR A 45 11.82 -22.45 -2.83
CA TYR A 45 12.19 -23.44 -1.83
C TYR A 45 12.43 -24.84 -2.41
N ALA A 46 11.56 -25.28 -3.33
CA ALA A 46 11.67 -26.60 -3.96
C ALA A 46 12.96 -26.74 -4.81
N ASN A 47 13.42 -25.65 -5.41
CA ASN A 47 14.62 -25.65 -6.25
C ASN A 47 15.87 -25.17 -5.50
N HIS A 48 15.80 -24.90 -4.19
CA HIS A 48 16.88 -24.38 -3.36
C HIS A 48 17.60 -23.16 -3.97
N LEU A 49 16.82 -22.26 -4.58
CA LEU A 49 17.37 -21.08 -5.24
C LEU A 49 17.57 -19.94 -4.22
N TYR A 50 18.66 -19.21 -4.38
CA TYR A 50 18.92 -18.03 -3.59
C TYR A 50 18.35 -16.79 -4.29
N ASP A 51 17.41 -16.11 -3.64
CA ASP A 51 16.70 -14.93 -4.15
C ASP A 51 16.82 -13.70 -3.27
N TYR A 52 17.88 -13.59 -2.49
CA TYR A 52 18.09 -12.49 -1.54
C TYR A 52 16.96 -12.33 -0.50
N HIS A 53 16.37 -13.44 -0.08
CA HIS A 53 15.25 -13.48 0.88
C HIS A 53 13.95 -12.81 0.38
N PHE A 54 13.82 -12.60 -0.93
CA PHE A 54 12.60 -12.02 -1.47
C PHE A 54 11.38 -12.92 -1.23
N ALA A 55 11.52 -14.23 -1.44
CA ALA A 55 10.45 -15.20 -1.19
C ALA A 55 9.95 -15.17 0.27
N ASP A 56 10.86 -14.96 1.23
CA ASP A 56 10.53 -14.89 2.65
C ASP A 56 9.81 -13.58 3.00
N THR A 57 10.14 -12.49 2.35
CA THR A 57 9.68 -11.13 2.66
C THR A 57 8.54 -10.62 1.77
N ILE A 58 7.98 -11.44 0.88
CA ILE A 58 6.90 -11.07 -0.05
C ILE A 58 5.75 -10.34 0.69
N GLY A 59 5.35 -10.86 1.85
CA GLY A 59 4.28 -10.27 2.66
C GLY A 59 4.53 -8.79 2.96
N ASN A 60 5.74 -8.45 3.37
CA ASN A 60 6.12 -7.07 3.72
C ASN A 60 6.18 -6.14 2.50
N TRP A 61 6.62 -6.66 1.35
CA TRP A 61 6.64 -5.90 0.10
C TRP A 61 5.27 -5.45 -0.38
N VAL A 62 4.24 -6.28 -0.20
CA VAL A 62 2.88 -6.00 -0.68
C VAL A 62 1.99 -5.38 0.42
N ALA A 63 2.26 -5.67 1.67
CA ALA A 63 1.44 -5.21 2.80
C ALA A 63 1.48 -3.69 2.97
N VAL A 64 2.66 -3.07 2.85
CA VAL A 64 2.82 -1.62 3.00
C VAL A 64 2.02 -0.85 1.94
N PRO A 65 2.19 -1.08 0.62
CA PRO A 65 1.40 -0.36 -0.37
C PRO A 65 -0.10 -0.66 -0.27
N SER A 66 -0.49 -1.90 0.03
CA SER A 66 -1.89 -2.26 0.20
C SER A 66 -2.54 -1.48 1.34
N LEU A 67 -1.93 -1.48 2.52
CA LEU A 67 -2.43 -0.73 3.68
C LEU A 67 -2.41 0.78 3.43
N THR A 68 -1.37 1.30 2.79
CA THR A 68 -1.27 2.73 2.45
C THR A 68 -2.45 3.17 1.58
N LEU A 69 -2.76 2.41 0.54
CA LEU A 69 -3.88 2.71 -0.36
C LEU A 69 -5.24 2.66 0.35
N LEU A 70 -5.42 1.70 1.26
CA LEU A 70 -6.63 1.63 2.08
C LEU A 70 -6.77 2.83 3.02
N VAL A 71 -5.69 3.23 3.67
CA VAL A 71 -5.69 4.38 4.60
C VAL A 71 -5.97 5.69 3.86
N VAL A 72 -5.38 5.88 2.68
CA VAL A 72 -5.69 7.03 1.80
C VAL A 72 -7.17 7.02 1.39
N ARG A 73 -7.69 5.85 1.03
CA ARG A 73 -9.11 5.67 0.69
C ARG A 73 -10.06 6.11 1.80
N MET A 74 -9.68 5.88 3.05
CA MET A 74 -10.48 6.26 4.21
C MET A 74 -10.47 7.77 4.49
N ASN A 75 -9.76 8.56 3.69
CA ASN A 75 -9.64 10.04 3.83
C ASN A 75 -9.09 10.51 5.19
N LYS A 76 -8.37 9.67 5.90
CA LYS A 76 -7.81 10.06 7.19
C LYS A 76 -6.48 10.79 7.07
N TYR A 77 -5.71 10.46 6.05
CA TYR A 77 -4.35 10.96 5.89
C TYR A 77 -4.00 11.27 4.44
N THR A 78 -3.06 12.19 4.24
CA THR A 78 -2.41 12.39 2.95
C THR A 78 -1.63 11.13 2.57
N PRO A 79 -1.31 10.90 1.28
CA PRO A 79 -0.54 9.74 0.84
C PRO A 79 0.76 9.54 1.62
N TYR A 80 1.48 10.62 1.92
CA TYR A 80 2.75 10.56 2.66
C TYR A 80 2.56 10.14 4.12
N LYS A 81 1.56 10.68 4.80
CA LYS A 81 1.22 10.29 6.17
C LYS A 81 0.69 8.86 6.22
N ALA A 82 -0.09 8.45 5.23
CA ALA A 82 -0.61 7.10 5.12
C ALA A 82 0.53 6.08 4.92
N THR A 83 1.53 6.40 4.10
CA THR A 83 2.72 5.57 3.91
C THR A 83 3.50 5.44 5.22
N LEU A 84 3.75 6.53 5.90
CA LEU A 84 4.44 6.52 7.19
C LEU A 84 3.68 5.70 8.22
N TYR A 85 2.37 5.87 8.31
CA TYR A 85 1.51 5.08 9.19
C TYR A 85 1.59 3.58 8.89
N SER A 86 1.53 3.21 7.62
CA SER A 86 1.62 1.81 7.19
C SER A 86 2.97 1.18 7.53
N VAL A 87 4.06 1.91 7.29
CA VAL A 87 5.42 1.47 7.67
C VAL A 87 5.52 1.28 9.18
N MET A 88 5.00 2.23 9.97
CA MET A 88 5.02 2.14 11.43
C MET A 88 4.23 0.94 11.95
N VAL A 89 3.05 0.67 11.40
CA VAL A 89 2.22 -0.49 11.78
C VAL A 89 2.96 -1.80 11.53
N TRP A 90 3.52 -1.98 10.33
CA TRP A 90 4.24 -3.19 9.98
C TRP A 90 5.58 -3.31 10.71
N PHE A 91 6.28 -2.21 10.91
CA PHE A 91 7.51 -2.17 11.71
C PHE A 91 7.26 -2.63 13.15
N LEU A 92 6.21 -2.12 13.80
CA LEU A 92 5.83 -2.54 15.13
C LEU A 92 5.40 -4.00 15.18
N TYR A 93 4.71 -4.47 14.16
CA TYR A 93 4.33 -5.88 14.03
C TYR A 93 5.55 -6.81 14.02
N GLU A 94 6.62 -6.43 13.32
CA GLU A 94 7.86 -7.22 13.26
C GLU A 94 8.67 -7.17 14.57
N ILE A 95 8.58 -6.08 15.32
CA ILE A 95 9.29 -5.95 16.61
C ILE A 95 8.56 -6.68 17.74
N ILE A 96 7.23 -6.76 17.71
CA ILE A 96 6.45 -7.44 18.76
C ILE A 96 6.71 -8.95 18.66
N PRO A 97 7.26 -9.58 19.70
CA PRO A 97 7.81 -10.93 19.62
C PRO A 97 6.72 -12.01 19.77
N PHE A 98 5.82 -12.11 18.83
CA PHE A 98 4.97 -13.30 18.70
C PHE A 98 5.56 -14.37 17.78
N GLY A 99 6.77 -14.17 17.29
CA GLY A 99 7.51 -15.06 16.41
C GLY A 99 9.01 -14.79 16.42
N VAL A 100 9.71 -15.36 15.47
CA VAL A 100 11.15 -15.12 15.28
C VAL A 100 11.34 -13.76 14.63
N PHE A 101 12.11 -12.88 15.28
CA PHE A 101 12.50 -11.59 14.69
C PHE A 101 13.35 -11.84 13.44
N ASP A 102 12.89 -11.37 12.29
CA ASP A 102 13.64 -11.43 11.04
C ASP A 102 14.04 -10.03 10.58
N TYR A 103 15.34 -9.81 10.54
CA TYR A 103 15.93 -8.56 10.07
C TYR A 103 15.56 -8.25 8.60
N TYR A 104 15.42 -9.27 7.76
CA TYR A 104 15.06 -9.09 6.36
C TYR A 104 13.63 -8.59 6.18
N ASP A 105 12.69 -9.02 7.04
CA ASP A 105 11.31 -8.51 7.05
C ASP A 105 11.27 -7.02 7.36
N LEU A 106 12.09 -6.59 8.30
CA LEU A 106 12.21 -5.18 8.66
C LEU A 106 12.77 -4.34 7.50
N LEU A 107 13.82 -4.81 6.85
CA LEU A 107 14.40 -4.15 5.68
C LEU A 107 13.41 -4.09 4.52
N ALA A 108 12.68 -5.17 4.26
CA ALA A 108 11.64 -5.22 3.23
C ALA A 108 10.51 -4.22 3.50
N THR A 109 10.08 -4.09 4.75
CA THR A 109 9.08 -3.10 5.18
C THR A 109 9.55 -1.68 4.90
N LEU A 110 10.78 -1.34 5.27
CA LEU A 110 11.35 -0.02 5.04
C LEU A 110 11.54 0.27 3.53
N ALA A 111 12.04 -0.69 2.78
CA ALA A 111 12.23 -0.56 1.34
C ALA A 111 10.88 -0.41 0.61
N SER A 112 9.88 -1.20 0.98
CA SER A 112 8.54 -1.10 0.42
C SER A 112 7.89 0.26 0.74
N GLY A 113 8.08 0.77 1.95
CA GLY A 113 7.65 2.10 2.33
C GLY A 113 8.30 3.20 1.50
N ALA A 114 9.61 3.12 1.28
CA ALA A 114 10.34 4.07 0.44
C ALA A 114 9.86 4.04 -1.01
N LEU A 115 9.63 2.86 -1.58
CA LEU A 115 9.11 2.70 -2.94
C LEU A 115 7.67 3.21 -3.06
N THR A 116 6.82 2.95 -2.08
CA THR A 116 5.44 3.46 -2.03
C THR A 116 5.42 4.99 -1.97
N TYR A 117 6.26 5.57 -1.12
CA TYR A 117 6.43 7.02 -1.02
C TYR A 117 6.89 7.63 -2.35
N LEU A 118 7.91 7.02 -2.97
CA LEU A 118 8.45 7.45 -4.25
C LEU A 118 7.40 7.36 -5.36
N ALA A 119 6.60 6.30 -5.39
CA ALA A 119 5.52 6.14 -6.35
C ALA A 119 4.49 7.27 -6.24
N PHE A 120 4.06 7.64 -5.03
CA PHE A 120 3.18 8.79 -4.83
C PHE A 120 3.84 10.12 -5.23
N TYR A 121 5.14 10.25 -5.07
CA TYR A 121 5.86 11.45 -5.47
C TYR A 121 5.92 11.58 -7.00
N ILE A 122 6.19 10.49 -7.72
CA ILE A 122 6.29 10.47 -9.19
C ILE A 122 4.91 10.62 -9.83
N PHE A 123 3.92 9.89 -9.32
CA PHE A 123 2.55 9.88 -9.85
C PHE A 123 1.64 10.94 -9.21
N LYS A 124 2.21 11.89 -8.51
CA LYS A 124 1.44 13.01 -7.98
C LYS A 124 0.69 13.67 -9.13
N PRO A 125 -0.67 13.66 -9.10
CA PRO A 125 -1.41 14.38 -10.12
C PRO A 125 -0.97 15.83 -10.07
N SER A 126 -0.55 16.36 -11.21
CA SER A 126 -0.14 17.76 -11.34
C SER A 126 -1.37 18.62 -11.06
N GLY A 127 -1.63 18.86 -9.80
CA GLY A 127 -2.72 19.72 -9.37
C GLY A 127 -2.39 21.12 -9.86
N LYS A 128 -3.07 21.54 -10.91
CA LYS A 128 -3.20 22.96 -11.20
C LYS A 128 -3.91 23.55 -9.99
N HIS A 129 -3.19 24.33 -9.24
CA HIS A 129 -3.73 25.18 -8.20
C HIS A 129 -4.61 26.27 -8.79
#